data_f6307e00ad3d991ddeee5b917d85d4cb
#
_entry.id   f6307e00ad3d991ddeee5b917d85d4cb
#
_cell.length_a   1.000
_cell.length_b   1.000
_cell.length_c   1.000
_cell.angle_alpha   90.00
_cell.angle_beta   90.00
_cell.angle_gamma   90.00
#
_symmetry.space_group_name_H-M   'P 1'
#
loop_
_entity.id
_entity.type
_entity.pdbx_description
1 polymer ?
#
loop_
_entity_poly.entity_id
_entity_poly.type
_entity_poly.pdbx_seq_one_letter_code
_entity_poly.pdbx_strand_id
1 'polypeptide(L)'
;MAKEVPALQPIELDCADEGLALEMARWLRHLRAERRLSPKTLEAYARDLRQCLTFLSQHWGGKVTLKGFAALEPTDIRAFMAMRRADEIGSRSLMRALAGLRSFGRYLEREGKGKVGALSAIRAPKVAKSLPKPIQMDAAKRFADADERAGEERDPWILARDAAVMALLYGSGLRISEALGLKRRDVPKPGEGDVLIVTGKGNKTRMVPVLQNVLALIADYVAMCPHSLPPAGPIFVGARGGPLSPRIIQLTMERLRGALGLPDSATPHALRHSFATHLLSRGGDLRAIQELLGHASLSTTQIYTGIDSERLLEVYKSAHPRG
;
A
#
# COMPACT_ATOMS: atom_id res chain seq x y z
N MET A 1 -2.12 -37.50 13.76
CA MET A 1 -1.62 -37.49 12.37
C MET A 1 -0.96 -36.15 12.13
N ALA A 2 0.37 -36.11 12.08
CA ALA A 2 1.14 -34.90 11.77
C ALA A 2 0.92 -34.61 10.28
N LYS A 3 0.43 -33.40 9.95
CA LYS A 3 0.35 -32.91 8.57
C LYS A 3 1.78 -32.80 8.05
N GLU A 4 2.15 -33.63 7.10
CA GLU A 4 3.39 -33.49 6.33
C GLU A 4 3.47 -32.06 5.77
N VAL A 5 4.51 -31.35 6.17
CA VAL A 5 4.84 -30.04 5.63
C VAL A 5 5.39 -30.28 4.23
N PRO A 6 4.77 -29.75 3.15
CA PRO A 6 5.27 -29.96 1.79
C PRO A 6 6.74 -29.54 1.70
N ALA A 7 7.55 -30.38 1.05
CA ALA A 7 8.95 -30.10 0.80
C ALA A 7 9.09 -28.75 0.10
N LEU A 8 10.00 -27.91 0.60
CA LEU A 8 10.34 -26.64 -0.05
C LEU A 8 10.95 -26.92 -1.41
N GLN A 9 10.27 -26.51 -2.46
CA GLN A 9 10.94 -26.38 -3.75
C GLN A 9 11.95 -25.22 -3.63
N PRO A 10 13.22 -25.42 -4.02
CA PRO A 10 14.20 -24.34 -4.08
C PRO A 10 13.69 -23.28 -5.07
N ILE A 11 13.87 -22.03 -4.71
CA ILE A 11 13.65 -20.94 -5.65
C ILE A 11 14.80 -21.05 -6.66
N GLU A 12 14.49 -21.30 -7.93
CA GLU A 12 15.52 -21.29 -8.98
C GLU A 12 16.13 -19.89 -9.06
N LEU A 13 17.41 -19.80 -8.73
CA LEU A 13 18.19 -18.58 -8.75
C LEU A 13 19.51 -18.87 -9.48
N ASP A 14 19.60 -18.42 -10.72
CA ASP A 14 20.84 -18.56 -11.52
C ASP A 14 22.05 -17.87 -10.86
N CYS A 15 21.78 -16.86 -10.04
CA CYS A 15 22.79 -16.05 -9.36
C CYS A 15 23.28 -16.61 -8.02
N ALA A 16 22.70 -17.69 -7.50
CA ALA A 16 23.02 -18.28 -6.21
C ALA A 16 23.20 -19.79 -6.28
N ASP A 17 23.96 -20.36 -5.31
CA ASP A 17 24.01 -21.80 -5.14
C ASP A 17 22.71 -22.33 -4.49
N GLU A 18 22.50 -23.65 -4.56
CA GLU A 18 21.32 -24.31 -3.99
C GLU A 18 21.19 -24.07 -2.48
N GLY A 19 22.31 -24.04 -1.76
CA GLY A 19 22.35 -23.81 -0.32
C GLY A 19 21.79 -22.43 0.05
N LEU A 20 22.23 -21.38 -0.63
CA LEU A 20 21.76 -20.02 -0.41
C LEU A 20 20.31 -19.83 -0.86
N ALA A 21 19.94 -20.44 -2.00
CA ALA A 21 18.56 -20.42 -2.50
C ALA A 21 17.58 -21.09 -1.51
N LEU A 22 17.98 -22.23 -0.92
CA LEU A 22 17.21 -22.92 0.11
C LEU A 22 17.04 -22.06 1.38
N GLU A 23 18.10 -21.42 1.85
CA GLU A 23 18.04 -20.55 3.03
C GLU A 23 17.18 -19.30 2.76
N MET A 24 17.22 -18.75 1.55
CA MET A 24 16.29 -17.67 1.16
C MET A 24 14.82 -18.13 1.23
N ALA A 25 14.51 -19.33 0.74
CA ALA A 25 13.15 -19.88 0.81
C ALA A 25 12.70 -20.13 2.26
N ARG A 26 13.58 -20.64 3.13
CA ARG A 26 13.33 -20.83 4.56
C ARG A 26 13.09 -19.51 5.28
N TRP A 27 13.91 -18.49 5.01
CA TRP A 27 13.74 -17.16 5.54
C TRP A 27 12.39 -16.53 5.16
N LEU A 28 11.98 -16.61 3.90
CA LEU A 28 10.68 -16.08 3.45
C LEU A 28 9.51 -16.79 4.14
N ARG A 29 9.62 -18.11 4.36
CA ARG A 29 8.65 -18.89 5.14
C ARG A 29 8.59 -18.42 6.59
N HIS A 30 9.73 -18.26 7.25
CA HIS A 30 9.83 -17.72 8.61
C HIS A 30 9.17 -16.32 8.71
N LEU A 31 9.47 -15.41 7.77
CA LEU A 31 8.85 -14.09 7.74
C LEU A 31 7.32 -14.16 7.57
N ARG A 32 6.83 -15.13 6.80
CA ARG A 32 5.38 -15.35 6.60
C ARG A 32 4.72 -15.96 7.84
N ALA A 33 5.27 -17.04 8.37
CA ALA A 33 4.63 -17.85 9.40
C ALA A 33 4.79 -17.23 10.79
N GLU A 34 6.00 -16.83 11.18
CA GLU A 34 6.32 -16.37 12.52
C GLU A 34 6.20 -14.84 12.65
N ARG A 35 6.75 -14.09 11.67
CA ARG A 35 6.71 -12.64 11.68
C ARG A 35 5.42 -12.06 11.07
N ARG A 36 4.58 -12.89 10.46
CA ARG A 36 3.29 -12.53 9.86
C ARG A 36 3.36 -11.30 8.96
N LEU A 37 4.46 -11.18 8.18
CA LEU A 37 4.63 -10.07 7.25
C LEU A 37 3.63 -10.17 6.10
N SER A 38 3.21 -9.01 5.58
CA SER A 38 2.27 -8.97 4.47
C SER A 38 2.86 -9.58 3.18
N PRO A 39 2.05 -10.19 2.29
CA PRO A 39 2.54 -10.73 1.03
C PRO A 39 3.36 -9.72 0.22
N LYS A 40 2.92 -8.46 0.15
CA LYS A 40 3.65 -7.39 -0.55
C LYS A 40 5.02 -7.08 0.07
N THR A 41 5.16 -7.22 1.39
CA THR A 41 6.46 -7.06 2.07
C THR A 41 7.38 -8.21 1.73
N LEU A 42 6.85 -9.44 1.71
CA LEU A 42 7.60 -10.64 1.33
C LEU A 42 8.09 -10.57 -0.12
N GLU A 43 7.21 -10.18 -1.06
CA GLU A 43 7.57 -9.96 -2.46
C GLU A 43 8.66 -8.90 -2.61
N ALA A 44 8.52 -7.77 -1.89
CA ALA A 44 9.52 -6.70 -1.93
C ALA A 44 10.88 -7.17 -1.41
N TYR A 45 10.91 -7.87 -0.28
CA TYR A 45 12.13 -8.39 0.32
C TYR A 45 12.78 -9.48 -0.55
N ALA A 46 11.97 -10.40 -1.10
CA ALA A 46 12.44 -11.41 -2.03
C ALA A 46 13.07 -10.81 -3.28
N ARG A 47 12.42 -9.79 -3.85
CA ARG A 47 12.94 -9.05 -5.01
C ARG A 47 14.23 -8.31 -4.68
N ASP A 48 14.27 -7.58 -3.56
CA ASP A 48 15.43 -6.78 -3.17
C ASP A 48 16.65 -7.69 -2.89
N LEU A 49 16.46 -8.85 -2.23
CA LEU A 49 17.52 -9.82 -2.02
C LEU A 49 17.98 -10.45 -3.35
N ARG A 50 17.05 -10.85 -4.22
CA ARG A 50 17.42 -11.40 -5.54
C ARG A 50 18.24 -10.41 -6.35
N GLN A 51 17.88 -9.14 -6.38
CA GLN A 51 18.64 -8.09 -7.06
C GLN A 51 20.04 -7.94 -6.50
N CYS A 52 20.21 -8.04 -5.18
CA CYS A 52 21.52 -8.02 -4.55
C CYS A 52 22.36 -9.25 -4.95
N LEU A 53 21.76 -10.45 -4.94
CA LEU A 53 22.46 -11.68 -5.34
C LEU A 53 22.86 -11.65 -6.82
N THR A 54 22.00 -11.14 -7.70
CA THR A 54 22.34 -10.96 -9.12
C THR A 54 23.52 -10.01 -9.30
N PHE A 55 23.53 -8.87 -8.60
CA PHE A 55 24.65 -7.95 -8.61
C PHE A 55 25.95 -8.62 -8.12
N LEU A 56 25.90 -9.31 -6.98
CA LEU A 56 27.06 -9.98 -6.41
C LEU A 56 27.59 -11.11 -7.31
N SER A 57 26.71 -11.85 -7.95
CA SER A 57 27.10 -12.90 -8.92
C SER A 57 27.86 -12.32 -10.11
N GLN A 58 27.43 -11.18 -10.62
CA GLN A 58 28.12 -10.46 -11.70
C GLN A 58 29.43 -9.83 -11.21
N HIS A 59 29.41 -9.24 -10.04
CA HIS A 59 30.57 -8.55 -9.44
C HIS A 59 31.69 -9.51 -9.08
N TRP A 60 31.37 -10.73 -8.64
CA TRP A 60 32.36 -11.76 -8.29
C TRP A 60 32.64 -12.77 -9.42
N GLY A 61 31.90 -12.69 -10.53
CA GLY A 61 32.08 -13.58 -11.68
C GLY A 61 31.63 -15.01 -11.48
N GLY A 62 30.67 -15.26 -10.56
CA GLY A 62 30.16 -16.61 -10.27
C GLY A 62 28.95 -16.62 -9.35
N LYS A 63 28.38 -17.82 -9.14
CA LYS A 63 27.23 -17.98 -8.23
C LYS A 63 27.59 -17.58 -6.80
N VAL A 64 26.70 -16.85 -6.15
CA VAL A 64 26.86 -16.47 -4.74
C VAL A 64 26.58 -17.70 -3.87
N THR A 65 27.55 -18.11 -3.08
CA THR A 65 27.42 -19.21 -2.12
C THR A 65 26.99 -18.67 -0.76
N LEU A 66 26.43 -19.55 0.10
CA LEU A 66 26.10 -19.19 1.48
C LEU A 66 27.31 -18.67 2.25
N LYS A 67 28.47 -19.32 2.08
CA LYS A 67 29.74 -18.89 2.68
C LYS A 67 30.20 -17.52 2.14
N GLY A 68 30.09 -17.31 0.83
CA GLY A 68 30.41 -16.02 0.18
C GLY A 68 29.50 -14.89 0.69
N PHE A 69 28.19 -15.15 0.81
CA PHE A 69 27.26 -14.15 1.35
C PHE A 69 27.55 -13.82 2.83
N ALA A 70 27.95 -14.79 3.64
CA ALA A 70 28.35 -14.57 5.02
C ALA A 70 29.67 -13.77 5.12
N ALA A 71 30.55 -13.89 4.13
CA ALA A 71 31.84 -13.20 4.05
C ALA A 71 31.77 -11.84 3.33
N LEU A 72 30.56 -11.32 3.01
CA LEU A 72 30.35 -10.02 2.39
C LEU A 72 31.15 -8.90 3.10
N GLU A 73 31.77 -8.05 2.32
CA GLU A 73 32.44 -6.85 2.81
C GLU A 73 31.53 -5.60 2.71
N PRO A 74 31.76 -4.57 3.54
CA PRO A 74 31.03 -3.31 3.42
C PRO A 74 31.19 -2.64 2.04
N THR A 75 32.26 -2.90 1.33
CA THR A 75 32.53 -2.45 -0.05
C THR A 75 31.55 -3.02 -1.04
N ASP A 76 31.21 -4.32 -0.95
CA ASP A 76 30.25 -4.98 -1.83
C ASP A 76 28.86 -4.37 -1.70
N ILE A 77 28.43 -4.12 -0.45
CA ILE A 77 27.11 -3.51 -0.20
C ILE A 77 27.08 -2.05 -0.66
N ARG A 78 28.19 -1.30 -0.49
CA ARG A 78 28.26 0.08 -1.02
C ARG A 78 28.19 0.08 -2.54
N ALA A 79 28.89 -0.83 -3.22
CA ALA A 79 28.86 -0.97 -4.67
C ALA A 79 27.45 -1.31 -5.16
N PHE A 80 26.76 -2.28 -4.53
CA PHE A 80 25.36 -2.58 -4.80
C PHE A 80 24.46 -1.35 -4.64
N MET A 81 24.60 -0.63 -3.53
CA MET A 81 23.77 0.56 -3.28
C MET A 81 24.09 1.70 -4.26
N ALA A 82 25.34 1.81 -4.73
CA ALA A 82 25.73 2.79 -5.74
C ALA A 82 25.13 2.45 -7.11
N MET A 83 25.21 1.20 -7.53
CA MET A 83 24.56 0.71 -8.76
C MET A 83 23.07 0.99 -8.73
N ARG A 84 22.38 0.67 -7.63
CA ARG A 84 20.94 0.93 -7.49
C ARG A 84 20.58 2.42 -7.54
N ARG A 85 21.50 3.31 -7.10
CA ARG A 85 21.29 4.76 -7.25
C ARG A 85 21.45 5.21 -8.70
N ALA A 86 22.40 4.63 -9.43
CA ALA A 86 22.58 4.88 -10.86
C ALA A 86 21.31 4.47 -11.67
N ASP A 87 20.59 3.44 -11.21
CA ASP A 87 19.28 3.04 -11.73
C ASP A 87 18.13 3.97 -11.28
N GLU A 88 18.43 5.15 -10.75
CA GLU A 88 17.47 6.16 -10.26
C GLU A 88 16.55 5.65 -9.14
N ILE A 89 16.93 4.61 -8.41
CA ILE A 89 16.17 4.07 -7.30
C ILE A 89 16.20 5.04 -6.10
N GLY A 90 15.03 5.52 -5.74
CA GLY A 90 14.85 6.48 -4.64
C GLY A 90 15.29 5.94 -3.27
N SER A 91 15.73 6.84 -2.37
CA SER A 91 16.28 6.53 -1.05
C SER A 91 15.40 5.63 -0.17
N ARG A 92 14.05 5.74 -0.28
CA ARG A 92 13.11 4.87 0.46
C ARG A 92 13.20 3.41 0.02
N SER A 93 13.34 3.18 -1.28
CA SER A 93 13.51 1.82 -1.83
C SER A 93 14.86 1.24 -1.45
N LEU A 94 15.93 2.05 -1.45
CA LEU A 94 17.25 1.63 -0.95
C LEU A 94 17.22 1.27 0.53
N MET A 95 16.53 2.06 1.36
CA MET A 95 16.34 1.72 2.78
C MET A 95 15.59 0.41 2.97
N ARG A 96 14.53 0.17 2.17
CA ARG A 96 13.80 -1.11 2.22
C ARG A 96 14.69 -2.28 1.82
N ALA A 97 15.47 -2.13 0.73
CA ALA A 97 16.40 -3.16 0.29
C ALA A 97 17.40 -3.50 1.40
N LEU A 98 18.02 -2.50 2.01
CA LEU A 98 18.97 -2.69 3.13
C LEU A 98 18.28 -3.34 4.35
N ALA A 99 17.02 -3.00 4.63
CA ALA A 99 16.26 -3.62 5.71
C ALA A 99 15.97 -5.10 5.42
N GLY A 100 15.64 -5.46 4.18
CA GLY A 100 15.47 -6.85 3.73
C GLY A 100 16.75 -7.65 3.85
N LEU A 101 17.88 -7.12 3.34
CA LEU A 101 19.20 -7.76 3.44
C LEU A 101 19.61 -7.98 4.91
N ARG A 102 19.42 -6.99 5.77
CA ARG A 102 19.67 -7.11 7.22
C ARG A 102 18.76 -8.15 7.89
N SER A 103 17.52 -8.23 7.45
CA SER A 103 16.59 -9.24 7.96
C SER A 103 17.05 -10.64 7.60
N PHE A 104 17.54 -10.84 6.37
CA PHE A 104 18.10 -12.11 5.92
C PHE A 104 19.41 -12.43 6.65
N GLY A 105 20.33 -11.46 6.80
CA GLY A 105 21.58 -11.66 7.55
C GLY A 105 21.34 -12.07 9.01
N ARG A 106 20.40 -11.42 9.72
CA ARG A 106 20.02 -11.84 11.09
C ARG A 106 19.37 -13.22 11.15
N TYR A 107 18.62 -13.57 10.10
CA TYR A 107 18.07 -14.94 10.00
C TYR A 107 19.19 -15.95 9.90
N LEU A 108 20.18 -15.75 9.02
CA LEU A 108 21.33 -16.66 8.86
C LEU A 108 22.16 -16.77 10.17
N GLU A 109 22.38 -15.66 10.86
CA GLU A 109 23.08 -15.64 12.14
C GLU A 109 22.34 -16.46 13.21
N ARG A 110 21.01 -16.31 13.31
CA ARG A 110 20.17 -17.05 14.24
C ARG A 110 20.16 -18.56 13.94
N GLU A 111 20.17 -18.94 12.67
CA GLU A 111 20.20 -20.35 12.23
C GLU A 111 21.63 -20.95 12.23
N GLY A 112 22.63 -20.22 12.76
CA GLY A 112 24.01 -20.69 12.80
C GLY A 112 24.70 -20.83 11.44
N LYS A 113 24.17 -20.15 10.39
CA LYS A 113 24.65 -20.25 9.00
C LYS A 113 25.71 -19.21 8.65
N GLY A 114 26.11 -18.36 9.59
CA GLY A 114 27.11 -17.33 9.44
C GLY A 114 26.63 -15.94 9.84
N LYS A 115 27.57 -15.06 10.12
CA LYS A 115 27.29 -13.66 10.52
C LYS A 115 27.71 -12.71 9.40
N VAL A 116 26.74 -11.93 8.91
CA VAL A 116 26.97 -10.95 7.83
C VAL A 116 27.30 -9.58 8.45
N GLY A 117 28.54 -9.41 8.92
CA GLY A 117 28.99 -8.19 9.61
C GLY A 117 28.88 -6.92 8.76
N ALA A 118 29.12 -7.04 7.46
CA ALA A 118 29.04 -5.93 6.50
C ALA A 118 27.71 -5.17 6.56
N LEU A 119 26.58 -5.88 6.72
CA LEU A 119 25.25 -5.28 6.72
C LEU A 119 25.01 -4.36 7.94
N SER A 120 25.71 -4.61 9.05
CA SER A 120 25.65 -3.77 10.25
C SER A 120 26.48 -2.49 10.09
N ALA A 121 27.58 -2.53 9.33
CA ALA A 121 28.49 -1.42 9.10
C ALA A 121 27.95 -0.35 8.14
N ILE A 122 26.95 -0.67 7.31
CA ILE A 122 26.38 0.28 6.35
C ILE A 122 25.37 1.20 7.04
N ARG A 123 25.52 2.50 6.87
CA ARG A 123 24.49 3.46 7.29
C ARG A 123 23.37 3.52 6.26
N ALA A 124 22.12 3.50 6.75
CA ALA A 124 20.96 3.67 5.88
C ALA A 124 20.99 5.07 5.24
N PRO A 125 20.55 5.21 3.97
CA PRO A 125 20.40 6.52 3.34
C PRO A 125 19.52 7.44 4.19
N LYS A 126 19.93 8.68 4.36
CA LYS A 126 19.07 9.70 4.97
C LYS A 126 17.91 10.00 4.03
N VAL A 127 16.69 9.81 4.49
CA VAL A 127 15.50 10.29 3.80
C VAL A 127 15.08 11.58 4.48
N ALA A 128 15.06 12.66 3.72
CA ALA A 128 14.45 13.89 4.22
C ALA A 128 12.99 13.59 4.64
N LYS A 129 12.67 13.88 5.88
CA LYS A 129 11.28 13.82 6.39
C LYS A 129 10.51 15.00 5.77
N SER A 130 10.22 14.95 4.48
CA SER A 130 9.22 15.84 3.93
C SER A 130 7.86 15.30 4.37
N LEU A 131 7.19 16.01 5.28
CA LEU A 131 5.76 15.82 5.45
C LEU A 131 5.12 16.17 4.10
N PRO A 132 4.36 15.26 3.48
CA PRO A 132 3.65 15.61 2.26
C PRO A 132 2.80 16.84 2.56
N LYS A 133 2.96 17.93 1.80
CA LYS A 133 2.05 19.05 1.91
C LYS A 133 0.65 18.55 1.57
N PRO A 134 -0.37 18.82 2.40
CA PRO A 134 -1.72 18.43 2.07
C PRO A 134 -2.12 19.11 0.74
N ILE A 135 -2.87 18.39 -0.08
CA ILE A 135 -3.45 18.93 -1.31
C ILE A 135 -4.49 19.96 -0.87
N GLN A 136 -4.52 21.12 -1.49
CA GLN A 136 -5.51 22.13 -1.20
C GLN A 136 -6.92 21.58 -1.41
N MET A 137 -7.88 22.09 -0.63
CA MET A 137 -9.24 21.55 -0.57
C MET A 137 -9.92 21.53 -1.94
N ASP A 138 -9.82 22.63 -2.69
CA ASP A 138 -10.42 22.73 -4.03
C ASP A 138 -9.76 21.77 -5.03
N ALA A 139 -8.45 21.63 -4.98
CA ALA A 139 -7.74 20.66 -5.80
C ALA A 139 -8.12 19.21 -5.43
N ALA A 140 -8.31 18.92 -4.15
CA ALA A 140 -8.76 17.59 -3.71
C ALA A 140 -10.21 17.27 -4.16
N LYS A 141 -11.08 18.29 -4.22
CA LYS A 141 -12.44 18.17 -4.78
C LYS A 141 -12.40 17.89 -6.29
N ARG A 142 -11.56 18.60 -7.04
CA ARG A 142 -11.40 18.43 -8.49
C ARG A 142 -10.92 17.02 -8.88
N PHE A 143 -10.10 16.36 -8.07
CA PHE A 143 -9.75 14.95 -8.31
C PHE A 143 -10.97 14.01 -8.32
N ALA A 144 -11.99 14.31 -7.55
CA ALA A 144 -13.21 13.51 -7.46
C ALA A 144 -14.32 14.02 -8.41
N ASP A 145 -14.01 14.98 -9.24
CA ASP A 145 -14.93 15.52 -10.25
C ASP A 145 -14.71 14.80 -11.57
N ALA A 146 -15.76 14.17 -12.10
CA ALA A 146 -15.72 13.49 -13.38
C ALA A 146 -15.64 14.50 -14.54
N ASP A 147 -16.21 15.70 -14.40
CA ASP A 147 -16.24 16.73 -15.43
C ASP A 147 -14.86 17.34 -15.72
N GLU A 148 -13.96 17.34 -14.73
CA GLU A 148 -12.55 17.72 -14.93
C GLU A 148 -11.80 16.80 -15.91
N ARG A 149 -12.42 15.68 -16.31
CA ARG A 149 -11.94 14.72 -17.28
C ARG A 149 -12.77 14.67 -18.55
N ALA A 150 -13.70 15.61 -18.69
CA ALA A 150 -14.47 15.78 -19.94
C ALA A 150 -13.48 16.03 -21.10
N GLY A 151 -13.54 15.14 -22.12
CA GLY A 151 -12.60 15.15 -23.25
C GLY A 151 -11.48 14.10 -23.18
N GLU A 152 -11.33 13.34 -22.08
CA GLU A 152 -10.52 12.12 -22.14
C GLU A 152 -11.19 11.07 -23.06
N GLU A 153 -10.44 10.51 -24.01
CA GLU A 153 -10.90 9.39 -24.87
C GLU A 153 -10.99 8.08 -24.05
N ARG A 154 -11.96 8.04 -23.13
CA ARG A 154 -12.22 6.88 -22.27
C ARG A 154 -13.72 6.67 -22.11
N ASP A 155 -14.11 5.41 -21.92
CA ASP A 155 -15.49 5.06 -21.62
C ASP A 155 -16.01 5.84 -20.40
N PRO A 156 -17.20 6.46 -20.47
CA PRO A 156 -17.76 7.27 -19.38
C PRO A 156 -17.81 6.55 -18.03
N TRP A 157 -18.09 5.24 -18.04
CA TRP A 157 -18.13 4.43 -16.81
C TRP A 157 -16.74 4.33 -16.13
N ILE A 158 -15.64 4.38 -16.92
CA ILE A 158 -14.26 4.39 -16.38
C ILE A 158 -13.97 5.71 -15.68
N LEU A 159 -14.44 6.82 -16.24
CA LEU A 159 -14.32 8.16 -15.63
C LEU A 159 -15.10 8.23 -14.32
N ALA A 160 -16.37 7.76 -14.33
CA ALA A 160 -17.21 7.69 -13.14
C ALA A 160 -16.59 6.77 -12.06
N ARG A 161 -16.04 5.62 -12.44
CA ARG A 161 -15.31 4.72 -11.52
C ARG A 161 -14.14 5.43 -10.84
N ASP A 162 -13.28 6.07 -11.63
CA ASP A 162 -12.09 6.72 -11.12
C ASP A 162 -12.46 7.92 -10.21
N ALA A 163 -13.52 8.66 -10.54
CA ALA A 163 -14.08 9.72 -9.70
C ALA A 163 -14.58 9.17 -8.36
N ALA A 164 -15.38 8.09 -8.38
CA ALA A 164 -15.89 7.44 -7.18
C ALA A 164 -14.77 6.92 -6.26
N VAL A 165 -13.70 6.31 -6.83
CA VAL A 165 -12.54 5.88 -6.05
C VAL A 165 -11.84 7.08 -5.41
N MET A 166 -11.59 8.16 -6.15
CA MET A 166 -10.93 9.34 -5.61
C MET A 166 -11.77 10.04 -4.55
N ALA A 167 -13.10 10.08 -4.75
CA ALA A 167 -14.04 10.57 -3.75
C ALA A 167 -13.96 9.77 -2.43
N LEU A 168 -13.83 8.45 -2.49
CA LEU A 168 -13.62 7.61 -1.31
C LEU A 168 -12.29 7.89 -0.61
N LEU A 169 -11.19 8.08 -1.38
CA LEU A 169 -9.88 8.36 -0.79
C LEU A 169 -9.88 9.69 -0.03
N TYR A 170 -10.53 10.72 -0.57
CA TYR A 170 -10.61 12.05 0.04
C TYR A 170 -11.81 12.17 0.98
N GLY A 171 -12.99 11.66 0.61
CA GLY A 171 -14.21 11.82 1.37
C GLY A 171 -14.31 10.92 2.59
N SER A 172 -13.70 9.74 2.58
CA SER A 172 -13.72 8.79 3.71
C SER A 172 -12.32 8.43 4.22
N GLY A 173 -11.29 9.05 3.67
CA GLY A 173 -9.91 8.82 4.10
C GLY A 173 -9.42 7.38 3.95
N LEU A 174 -9.96 6.60 3.03
CA LEU A 174 -9.57 5.21 2.83
C LEU A 174 -8.16 5.09 2.24
N ARG A 175 -7.44 4.01 2.58
CA ARG A 175 -6.27 3.61 1.80
C ARG A 175 -6.73 3.09 0.44
N ILE A 176 -5.94 3.30 -0.61
CA ILE A 176 -6.29 2.80 -1.95
C ILE A 176 -6.63 1.30 -1.95
N SER A 177 -5.89 0.48 -1.21
CA SER A 177 -6.16 -0.96 -1.10
C SER A 177 -7.46 -1.27 -0.35
N GLU A 178 -7.88 -0.42 0.57
CA GLU A 178 -9.14 -0.52 1.30
C GLU A 178 -10.31 -0.15 0.38
N ALA A 179 -10.21 0.97 -0.33
CA ALA A 179 -11.22 1.39 -1.30
C ALA A 179 -11.44 0.34 -2.41
N LEU A 180 -10.34 -0.16 -3.01
CA LEU A 180 -10.42 -1.17 -4.07
C LEU A 180 -10.77 -2.58 -3.57
N GLY A 181 -10.67 -2.83 -2.26
CA GLY A 181 -11.08 -4.08 -1.62
C GLY A 181 -12.54 -4.11 -1.18
N LEU A 182 -13.29 -3.01 -1.32
CA LEU A 182 -14.71 -2.96 -0.98
C LEU A 182 -15.51 -3.94 -1.86
N LYS A 183 -16.36 -4.71 -1.22
CA LYS A 183 -17.30 -5.58 -1.93
C LYS A 183 -18.60 -4.82 -2.22
N ARG A 184 -19.30 -5.23 -3.28
CA ARG A 184 -20.56 -4.58 -3.66
C ARG A 184 -21.57 -4.55 -2.51
N ARG A 185 -21.64 -5.62 -1.71
CA ARG A 185 -22.56 -5.73 -0.56
C ARG A 185 -22.20 -4.87 0.64
N ASP A 186 -20.91 -4.42 0.73
CA ASP A 186 -20.40 -3.66 1.87
C ASP A 186 -20.57 -2.14 1.66
N VAL A 187 -21.17 -1.74 0.53
CA VAL A 187 -21.43 -0.34 0.16
C VAL A 187 -22.96 -0.14 0.11
N PRO A 188 -23.51 0.69 1.01
CA PRO A 188 -24.94 1.01 1.01
C PRO A 188 -25.31 1.82 -0.25
N LYS A 189 -26.59 1.79 -0.62
CA LYS A 189 -27.12 2.70 -1.63
C LYS A 189 -27.30 4.11 -1.04
N PRO A 190 -27.33 5.15 -1.89
CA PRO A 190 -27.70 6.47 -1.43
C PRO A 190 -29.03 6.48 -0.68
N GLY A 191 -29.05 7.07 0.52
CA GLY A 191 -30.23 7.10 1.40
C GLY A 191 -30.46 5.85 2.26
N GLU A 192 -29.79 4.71 2.00
CA GLU A 192 -29.97 3.48 2.79
C GLU A 192 -28.96 3.35 3.95
N GLY A 193 -27.97 4.25 4.04
CA GLY A 193 -26.96 4.27 5.11
C GLY A 193 -25.84 5.26 4.82
N ASP A 194 -24.97 5.45 5.79
CA ASP A 194 -23.84 6.38 5.73
C ASP A 194 -22.54 5.77 6.28
N VAL A 195 -22.45 4.44 6.32
CA VAL A 195 -21.30 3.71 6.87
C VAL A 195 -20.84 2.61 5.91
N LEU A 196 -19.52 2.53 5.69
CA LEU A 196 -18.86 1.46 4.95
C LEU A 196 -18.21 0.48 5.92
N ILE A 197 -18.26 -0.82 5.60
CA ILE A 197 -17.48 -1.85 6.31
C ILE A 197 -16.16 -2.06 5.55
N VAL A 198 -15.06 -1.68 6.17
CA VAL A 198 -13.74 -1.70 5.54
C VAL A 198 -12.84 -2.72 6.21
N THR A 199 -12.23 -3.60 5.42
CA THR A 199 -11.23 -4.56 5.88
C THR A 199 -9.83 -4.02 5.63
N GLY A 200 -9.08 -3.78 6.70
CA GLY A 200 -7.72 -3.23 6.66
C GLY A 200 -6.61 -4.28 6.81
N LYS A 201 -5.41 -3.82 7.11
CA LYS A 201 -4.23 -4.66 7.33
C LYS A 201 -4.48 -5.66 8.48
N GLY A 202 -4.14 -6.93 8.25
CA GLY A 202 -4.32 -8.01 9.23
C GLY A 202 -5.77 -8.51 9.33
N ASN A 203 -6.58 -8.30 8.30
CA ASN A 203 -7.99 -8.70 8.23
C ASN A 203 -8.88 -8.07 9.32
N LYS A 204 -8.47 -6.92 9.86
CA LYS A 204 -9.27 -6.16 10.83
C LYS A 204 -10.31 -5.35 10.09
N THR A 205 -11.57 -5.50 10.49
CA THR A 205 -12.69 -4.70 9.97
C THR A 205 -12.91 -3.48 10.85
N ARG A 206 -13.35 -2.39 10.22
CA ARG A 206 -13.84 -1.19 10.91
C ARG A 206 -14.97 -0.55 10.11
N MET A 207 -15.82 0.18 10.79
CA MET A 207 -16.83 1.05 10.19
C MET A 207 -16.16 2.39 9.83
N VAL A 208 -16.50 2.92 8.67
CA VAL A 208 -16.01 4.23 8.18
C VAL A 208 -17.20 5.01 7.65
N PRO A 209 -17.46 6.22 8.15
CA PRO A 209 -18.54 7.06 7.63
C PRO A 209 -18.26 7.45 6.18
N VAL A 210 -19.33 7.59 5.42
CA VAL A 210 -19.31 7.98 4.01
C VAL A 210 -20.39 9.02 3.74
N LEU A 211 -20.06 10.07 3.01
CA LEU A 211 -21.01 11.09 2.62
C LEU A 211 -21.97 10.58 1.53
N GLN A 212 -23.21 11.09 1.53
CA GLN A 212 -24.22 10.71 0.54
C GLN A 212 -23.80 11.07 -0.90
N ASN A 213 -23.08 12.17 -1.11
CA ASN A 213 -22.57 12.53 -2.43
C ASN A 213 -21.47 11.54 -2.92
N VAL A 214 -20.70 10.93 -2.02
CA VAL A 214 -19.73 9.87 -2.39
C VAL A 214 -20.49 8.60 -2.77
N LEU A 215 -21.54 8.27 -2.03
CA LEU A 215 -22.42 7.12 -2.38
C LEU A 215 -23.12 7.34 -3.72
N ALA A 216 -23.55 8.57 -4.03
CA ALA A 216 -24.12 8.93 -5.33
C ALA A 216 -23.13 8.66 -6.47
N LEU A 217 -21.87 9.14 -6.36
CA LEU A 217 -20.81 8.88 -7.35
C LEU A 217 -20.56 7.37 -7.54
N ILE A 218 -20.62 6.59 -6.47
CA ILE A 218 -20.50 5.13 -6.57
C ILE A 218 -21.72 4.53 -7.28
N ALA A 219 -22.92 5.01 -6.99
CA ALA A 219 -24.14 4.55 -7.64
C ALA A 219 -24.16 4.85 -9.14
N ASP A 220 -23.73 6.05 -9.53
CA ASP A 220 -23.57 6.46 -10.94
C ASP A 220 -22.59 5.53 -11.68
N TYR A 221 -21.44 5.28 -11.07
CA TYR A 221 -20.47 4.31 -11.63
C TYR A 221 -21.12 2.92 -11.79
N VAL A 222 -21.82 2.41 -10.76
CA VAL A 222 -22.45 1.08 -10.79
C VAL A 222 -23.51 1.00 -11.88
N ALA A 223 -24.27 2.07 -12.07
CA ALA A 223 -25.31 2.14 -13.12
C ALA A 223 -24.73 2.13 -14.53
N MET A 224 -23.56 2.77 -14.73
CA MET A 224 -22.90 2.85 -16.03
C MET A 224 -21.97 1.65 -16.33
N CYS A 225 -21.59 0.88 -15.31
CA CYS A 225 -20.61 -0.21 -15.47
C CYS A 225 -21.16 -1.35 -16.33
N PRO A 226 -20.50 -1.72 -17.45
CA PRO A 226 -20.98 -2.79 -18.31
C PRO A 226 -20.72 -4.19 -17.77
N HIS A 227 -19.96 -4.30 -16.68
CA HIS A 227 -19.59 -5.58 -16.10
C HIS A 227 -20.52 -5.98 -14.95
N SER A 228 -20.73 -7.28 -14.78
CA SER A 228 -21.45 -7.80 -13.61
C SER A 228 -20.69 -7.50 -12.33
N LEU A 229 -21.36 -6.96 -11.32
CA LEU A 229 -20.83 -6.64 -10.00
C LEU A 229 -21.55 -7.47 -8.92
N PRO A 230 -21.15 -8.75 -8.73
CA PRO A 230 -21.83 -9.61 -7.78
C PRO A 230 -21.65 -9.12 -6.33
N PRO A 231 -22.60 -9.37 -5.42
CA PRO A 231 -22.56 -8.85 -4.04
C PRO A 231 -21.28 -9.18 -3.27
N ALA A 232 -20.72 -10.38 -3.47
CA ALA A 232 -19.48 -10.82 -2.82
C ALA A 232 -18.21 -10.41 -3.59
N GLY A 233 -18.35 -9.89 -4.81
CA GLY A 233 -17.25 -9.43 -5.65
C GLY A 233 -16.80 -8.01 -5.32
N PRO A 234 -15.65 -7.58 -5.90
CA PRO A 234 -15.18 -6.20 -5.77
C PRO A 234 -16.17 -5.25 -6.45
N ILE A 235 -16.45 -4.10 -5.81
CA ILE A 235 -17.30 -3.09 -6.42
C ILE A 235 -16.58 -2.37 -7.57
N PHE A 236 -15.26 -2.15 -7.47
CA PHE A 236 -14.48 -1.49 -8.51
C PHE A 236 -13.74 -2.49 -9.37
N VAL A 237 -14.01 -2.43 -10.69
CA VAL A 237 -13.43 -3.36 -11.67
C VAL A 237 -12.59 -2.63 -12.71
N GLY A 238 -11.62 -3.34 -13.26
CA GLY A 238 -10.80 -2.87 -14.39
C GLY A 238 -11.56 -2.95 -15.72
N ALA A 239 -11.00 -2.42 -16.79
CA ALA A 239 -11.60 -2.39 -18.12
C ALA A 239 -12.03 -3.78 -18.66
N ARG A 240 -11.44 -4.85 -18.16
CA ARG A 240 -11.76 -6.24 -18.54
C ARG A 240 -12.63 -6.97 -17.51
N GLY A 241 -13.26 -6.27 -16.57
CA GLY A 241 -14.16 -6.83 -15.55
C GLY A 241 -13.48 -7.50 -14.35
N GLY A 242 -12.15 -7.66 -14.34
CA GLY A 242 -11.41 -8.15 -13.18
C GLY A 242 -11.20 -7.07 -12.10
N PRO A 243 -10.67 -7.42 -10.90
CA PRO A 243 -10.41 -6.45 -9.83
C PRO A 243 -9.56 -5.27 -10.31
N LEU A 244 -9.92 -4.05 -9.91
CA LEU A 244 -9.20 -2.84 -10.29
C LEU A 244 -7.81 -2.79 -9.63
N SER A 245 -6.77 -2.64 -10.44
CA SER A 245 -5.40 -2.50 -9.94
C SER A 245 -5.17 -1.10 -9.35
N PRO A 246 -4.53 -0.99 -8.16
CA PRO A 246 -4.13 0.30 -7.60
C PRO A 246 -3.27 1.15 -8.54
N ARG A 247 -2.48 0.51 -9.41
CA ARG A 247 -1.62 1.23 -10.38
C ARG A 247 -2.44 2.05 -11.38
N ILE A 248 -3.63 1.57 -11.76
CA ILE A 248 -4.51 2.32 -12.67
C ILE A 248 -4.93 3.65 -12.03
N ILE A 249 -5.38 3.64 -10.79
CA ILE A 249 -5.76 4.87 -10.07
C ILE A 249 -4.56 5.79 -9.85
N GLN A 250 -3.38 5.23 -9.57
CA GLN A 250 -2.15 6.02 -9.48
C GLN A 250 -1.83 6.72 -10.79
N LEU A 251 -1.90 6.01 -11.92
CA LEU A 251 -1.67 6.58 -13.25
C LEU A 251 -2.71 7.65 -13.60
N THR A 252 -3.99 7.43 -13.26
CA THR A 252 -5.04 8.44 -13.46
C THR A 252 -4.71 9.71 -12.65
N MET A 253 -4.31 9.57 -11.39
CA MET A 253 -3.87 10.73 -10.60
C MET A 253 -2.61 11.40 -11.15
N GLU A 254 -1.65 10.62 -11.65
CA GLU A 254 -0.43 11.15 -12.28
C GLU A 254 -0.77 12.05 -13.48
N ARG A 255 -1.75 11.67 -14.29
CA ARG A 255 -2.23 12.49 -15.43
C ARG A 255 -2.99 13.73 -14.96
N LEU A 256 -3.96 13.55 -14.06
CA LEU A 256 -4.78 14.65 -13.55
C LEU A 256 -3.94 15.71 -12.85
N ARG A 257 -2.95 15.34 -12.05
CA ARG A 257 -2.10 16.34 -11.38
C ARG A 257 -1.32 17.21 -12.39
N GLY A 258 -0.90 16.63 -13.53
CA GLY A 258 -0.29 17.39 -14.63
C GLY A 258 -1.27 18.42 -15.23
N ALA A 259 -2.50 18.00 -15.53
CA ALA A 259 -3.56 18.85 -16.06
C ALA A 259 -3.99 19.94 -15.06
N LEU A 260 -3.97 19.64 -13.74
CA LEU A 260 -4.35 20.55 -12.68
C LEU A 260 -3.18 21.41 -12.13
N GLY A 261 -1.97 21.29 -12.69
CA GLY A 261 -0.79 22.02 -12.22
C GLY A 261 -0.36 21.64 -10.78
N LEU A 262 -0.65 20.43 -10.33
CA LEU A 262 -0.37 19.97 -8.98
C LEU A 262 1.00 19.28 -8.86
N PRO A 263 1.65 19.36 -7.69
CA PRO A 263 2.97 18.77 -7.50
C PRO A 263 2.93 17.24 -7.55
N ASP A 264 4.09 16.62 -7.82
CA ASP A 264 4.28 15.16 -7.85
C ASP A 264 3.91 14.45 -6.55
N SER A 265 3.87 15.19 -5.45
CA SER A 265 3.41 14.69 -4.15
C SER A 265 1.91 14.43 -4.08
N ALA A 266 1.11 14.91 -5.06
CA ALA A 266 -0.33 14.65 -5.14
C ALA A 266 -0.58 13.18 -5.56
N THR A 267 -0.73 12.32 -4.59
CA THR A 267 -0.88 10.86 -4.70
C THR A 267 -2.13 10.39 -3.96
N PRO A 268 -2.62 9.15 -4.18
CA PRO A 268 -3.72 8.59 -3.38
C PRO A 268 -3.48 8.69 -1.86
N HIS A 269 -2.23 8.54 -1.43
CA HIS A 269 -1.87 8.71 -0.02
C HIS A 269 -1.95 10.16 0.44
N ALA A 270 -1.61 11.11 -0.43
CA ALA A 270 -1.75 12.53 -0.13
C ALA A 270 -3.22 12.95 -0.01
N LEU A 271 -4.16 12.42 -0.82
CA LEU A 271 -5.59 12.65 -0.66
C LEU A 271 -6.09 12.21 0.72
N ARG A 272 -5.72 11.02 1.16
CA ARG A 272 -6.04 10.55 2.51
C ARG A 272 -5.41 11.42 3.61
N HIS A 273 -4.18 11.88 3.43
CA HIS A 273 -3.52 12.79 4.38
C HIS A 273 -4.23 14.14 4.42
N SER A 274 -4.65 14.65 3.27
CA SER A 274 -5.42 15.89 3.16
C SER A 274 -6.78 15.79 3.85
N PHE A 275 -7.48 14.65 3.73
CA PHE A 275 -8.69 14.38 4.50
C PHE A 275 -8.45 14.57 6.00
N ALA A 276 -7.42 13.90 6.57
CA ALA A 276 -7.11 14.03 7.98
C ALA A 276 -6.78 15.48 8.40
N THR A 277 -5.96 16.16 7.59
CA THR A 277 -5.54 17.54 7.87
C THR A 277 -6.70 18.51 7.78
N HIS A 278 -7.58 18.34 6.79
CA HIS A 278 -8.74 19.23 6.62
C HIS A 278 -9.80 19.00 7.69
N LEU A 279 -10.02 17.78 8.14
CA LEU A 279 -10.89 17.51 9.30
C LEU A 279 -10.33 18.18 10.56
N LEU A 280 -9.02 18.02 10.80
CA LEU A 280 -8.37 18.61 11.97
C LEU A 280 -8.42 20.13 11.95
N SER A 281 -8.18 20.77 10.78
CA SER A 281 -8.23 22.25 10.65
C SER A 281 -9.62 22.82 10.85
N ARG A 282 -10.68 22.01 10.73
CA ARG A 282 -12.06 22.39 10.99
C ARG A 282 -12.56 22.04 12.40
N GLY A 283 -11.64 21.75 13.31
CA GLY A 283 -11.97 21.48 14.72
C GLY A 283 -12.30 20.01 15.02
N GLY A 284 -12.08 19.08 14.07
CA GLY A 284 -12.25 17.66 14.33
C GLY A 284 -11.28 17.17 15.41
N ASP A 285 -11.76 16.32 16.34
CA ASP A 285 -10.93 15.72 17.38
C ASP A 285 -9.86 14.79 16.79
N LEU A 286 -8.60 15.00 17.20
CA LEU A 286 -7.46 14.23 16.69
C LEU A 286 -7.62 12.72 16.93
N ARG A 287 -8.20 12.33 18.09
CA ARG A 287 -8.39 10.93 18.44
C ARG A 287 -9.45 10.28 17.57
N ALA A 288 -10.58 10.97 17.37
CA ALA A 288 -11.63 10.53 16.46
C ALA A 288 -11.10 10.36 15.01
N ILE A 289 -10.29 11.32 14.54
CA ILE A 289 -9.65 11.24 13.21
C ILE A 289 -8.68 10.06 13.11
N GLN A 290 -7.88 9.79 14.14
CA GLN A 290 -6.97 8.63 14.17
C GLN A 290 -7.73 7.30 14.15
N GLU A 291 -8.86 7.21 14.83
CA GLU A 291 -9.74 6.05 14.83
C GLU A 291 -10.38 5.84 13.45
N LEU A 292 -10.92 6.89 12.83
CA LEU A 292 -11.43 6.86 11.45
C LEU A 292 -10.39 6.34 10.45
N LEU A 293 -9.15 6.78 10.62
CA LEU A 293 -8.05 6.38 9.76
C LEU A 293 -7.52 4.96 10.06
N GLY A 294 -7.89 4.35 11.18
CA GLY A 294 -7.40 3.03 11.57
C GLY A 294 -5.89 3.01 11.81
N HIS A 295 -5.36 3.95 12.60
CA HIS A 295 -3.98 3.95 13.06
C HIS A 295 -3.79 2.92 14.17
N ALA A 296 -2.87 1.97 13.95
CA ALA A 296 -2.69 0.74 14.74
C ALA A 296 -1.99 0.94 16.10
N SER A 297 -1.86 2.16 16.64
CA SER A 297 -1.06 2.40 17.84
C SER A 297 -1.83 2.50 19.16
N LEU A 298 -3.13 2.23 19.18
CA LEU A 298 -3.84 2.01 20.43
C LEU A 298 -4.48 0.63 20.39
N SER A 299 -4.06 -0.20 21.32
CA SER A 299 -4.46 -1.58 21.54
C SER A 299 -5.98 -1.70 21.70
N THR A 300 -6.46 -2.86 21.31
CA THR A 300 -7.75 -3.48 21.59
C THR A 300 -8.85 -3.26 20.56
N THR A 301 -9.37 -4.40 20.17
CA THR A 301 -10.66 -4.65 19.57
C THR A 301 -11.78 -3.95 20.39
N GLN A 302 -11.95 -2.65 20.22
CA GLN A 302 -13.18 -2.00 20.65
C GLN A 302 -14.22 -2.28 19.57
N ILE A 303 -15.17 -3.12 19.92
CA ILE A 303 -16.46 -3.24 19.23
C ILE A 303 -17.08 -1.85 19.41
N TYR A 304 -17.20 -1.10 18.33
CA TYR A 304 -17.91 0.18 18.35
C TYR A 304 -19.33 -0.06 18.81
N THR A 305 -19.67 0.45 19.98
CA THR A 305 -21.06 0.57 20.40
C THR A 305 -21.73 1.66 19.55
N GLY A 306 -23.02 1.57 19.28
CA GLY A 306 -23.72 2.51 18.40
C GLY A 306 -23.50 3.99 18.75
N ILE A 307 -23.29 4.31 20.04
CA ILE A 307 -23.03 5.68 20.55
C ILE A 307 -21.70 6.27 20.03
N ASP A 308 -20.65 5.44 19.90
CA ASP A 308 -19.36 5.91 19.38
C ASP A 308 -19.43 6.20 17.87
N SER A 309 -20.27 5.46 17.15
CA SER A 309 -20.47 5.63 15.70
C SER A 309 -21.22 6.92 15.38
N GLU A 310 -22.24 7.29 16.15
CA GLU A 310 -22.98 8.54 15.97
C GLU A 310 -22.11 9.76 16.21
N ARG A 311 -21.32 9.75 17.28
CA ARG A 311 -20.39 10.84 17.60
C ARG A 311 -19.30 11.00 16.55
N LEU A 312 -18.76 9.90 16.02
CA LEU A 312 -17.80 9.94 14.92
C LEU A 312 -18.42 10.51 13.64
N LEU A 313 -19.67 10.17 13.37
CA LEU A 313 -20.42 10.65 12.22
C LEU A 313 -20.75 12.15 12.35
N GLU A 314 -21.11 12.63 13.54
CA GLU A 314 -21.32 14.06 13.81
C GLU A 314 -20.04 14.88 13.60
N VAL A 315 -18.92 14.46 14.18
CA VAL A 315 -17.61 15.10 13.98
C VAL A 315 -17.22 15.07 12.50
N TYR A 316 -17.50 13.96 11.83
CA TYR A 316 -17.25 13.84 10.40
C TYR A 316 -18.11 14.78 9.57
N LYS A 317 -19.43 14.81 9.79
CA LYS A 317 -20.37 15.69 9.04
C LYS A 317 -20.08 17.16 9.30
N SER A 318 -19.80 17.55 10.55
CA SER A 318 -19.54 18.95 10.92
C SER A 318 -18.19 19.48 10.39
N ALA A 319 -17.17 18.63 10.37
CA ALA A 319 -15.81 19.02 9.99
C ALA A 319 -15.45 18.70 8.52
N HIS A 320 -16.28 17.93 7.80
CA HIS A 320 -15.95 17.51 6.46
C HIS A 320 -16.07 18.64 5.42
N PRO A 321 -15.06 18.83 4.53
CA PRO A 321 -15.05 19.91 3.54
C PRO A 321 -16.18 19.87 2.49
N ARG A 322 -16.88 18.73 2.39
CA ARG A 322 -18.00 18.48 1.47
C ARG A 322 -19.32 18.21 2.19
N GLY A 323 -19.33 18.34 3.53
CA GLY A 323 -20.55 18.29 4.35
C GLY A 323 -21.39 19.53 4.22
#